data_f9d6095ea32f11469181ca08eec074c3
#
_entry.id   f9d6095ea32f11469181ca08eec074c3
#
_cell.length_a   1.000
_cell.length_b   1.000
_cell.length_c   1.000
_cell.angle_alpha   90.00
_cell.angle_beta   90.00
_cell.angle_gamma   90.00
#
_symmetry.space_group_name_H-M   'P 1'
#
loop_
_entity.id
_entity.type
_entity.pdbx_description
1 polymer ?
#
loop_
_entity_poly.entity_id
_entity_poly.type
_entity_poly.pdbx_seq_one_letter_code
_entity_poly.pdbx_strand_id
1 'polypeptide(L)'
;MFHKVKSVTPRENYLLDVQFAEGVTKKYDLKPLFNKYPMFLPLQGNHELYYSVEVDVGGYGIIWNDDIDISCDELFYNGERIETPFDGLIALSDATLIWGLNESTLRKAIAYGKLVVGRDVCKFGKQWVISSEAMIREYGEASKKQSR
;
A
#
# COMPACT_ATOMS: atom_id res chain seq x y z
N MET A 1 2.18 -11.27 8.93
CA MET A 1 1.27 -10.48 8.09
C MET A 1 2.06 -9.46 7.31
N PHE A 2 1.86 -9.40 6.01
CA PHE A 2 2.60 -8.47 5.15
C PHE A 2 1.76 -7.23 4.83
N HIS A 3 2.40 -6.07 4.91
CA HIS A 3 1.83 -4.81 4.45
C HIS A 3 2.16 -4.68 2.96
N LYS A 4 1.31 -5.24 2.12
CA LYS A 4 1.60 -5.33 0.69
C LYS A 4 1.67 -3.96 0.02
N VAL A 5 2.65 -3.81 -0.86
CA VAL A 5 2.82 -2.60 -1.65
C VAL A 5 1.81 -2.58 -2.77
N LYS A 6 1.16 -1.44 -2.96
CA LYS A 6 0.21 -1.21 -4.05
C LYS A 6 0.86 -0.45 -5.20
N SER A 7 1.64 0.56 -4.87
CA SER A 7 2.34 1.36 -5.88
C SER A 7 3.61 1.94 -5.31
N VAL A 8 4.56 2.25 -6.18
CA VAL A 8 5.79 2.93 -5.82
C VAL A 8 6.05 4.03 -6.84
N THR A 9 6.39 5.22 -6.35
CA THR A 9 6.71 6.36 -7.20
C THR A 9 8.08 6.88 -6.81
N PRO A 10 9.09 6.73 -7.69
CA PRO A 10 10.40 7.29 -7.39
C PRO A 10 10.38 8.80 -7.51
N ARG A 11 10.96 9.47 -6.53
CA ARG A 11 11.09 10.92 -6.48
C ARG A 11 12.55 11.31 -6.55
N GLU A 12 12.79 12.59 -6.75
CA GLU A 12 14.14 13.13 -6.75
C GLU A 12 14.81 12.89 -5.40
N ASN A 13 16.14 12.91 -5.41
CA ASN A 13 16.96 12.73 -4.21
C ASN A 13 16.79 11.36 -3.56
N TYR A 14 16.52 10.33 -4.37
CA TYR A 14 16.40 8.94 -3.93
C TYR A 14 15.33 8.72 -2.85
N LEU A 15 14.26 9.48 -2.92
CA LEU A 15 13.09 9.30 -2.08
C LEU A 15 12.02 8.55 -2.86
N LEU A 16 11.39 7.56 -2.21
CA LEU A 16 10.32 6.76 -2.81
C LEU A 16 9.03 7.03 -2.06
N ASP A 17 7.95 7.31 -2.81
CA ASP A 17 6.61 7.32 -2.22
C ASP A 17 6.01 5.94 -2.44
N VAL A 18 5.72 5.24 -1.36
CA VAL A 18 5.20 3.87 -1.40
C VAL A 18 3.80 3.85 -0.83
N GLN A 19 2.84 3.44 -1.65
CA GLN A 19 1.46 3.28 -1.21
C GLN A 19 1.21 1.81 -0.91
N PHE A 20 0.63 1.54 0.26
CA PHE A 20 0.31 0.19 0.70
C PHE A 20 -1.15 -0.13 0.47
N ALA A 21 -1.46 -1.42 0.38
CA ALA A 21 -2.81 -1.89 0.06
C ALA A 21 -3.87 -1.39 1.05
N GLU A 22 -3.51 -1.19 2.31
CA GLU A 22 -4.41 -0.70 3.34
C GLU A 22 -4.64 0.82 3.31
N GLY A 23 -4.12 1.52 2.29
CA GLY A 23 -4.37 2.95 2.10
C GLY A 23 -3.39 3.87 2.80
N VAL A 24 -2.30 3.34 3.34
CA VAL A 24 -1.24 4.12 3.97
C VAL A 24 -0.17 4.44 2.92
N THR A 25 0.35 5.65 2.94
CA THR A 25 1.47 6.06 2.09
C THR A 25 2.66 6.40 2.96
N LYS A 26 3.84 5.92 2.57
CA LYS A 26 5.08 6.20 3.29
C LYS A 26 6.16 6.68 2.34
N LYS A 27 6.99 7.57 2.84
CA LYS A 27 8.18 8.03 2.13
C LYS A 27 9.37 7.23 2.63
N TYR A 28 10.09 6.60 1.71
CA TYR A 28 11.25 5.79 2.04
C TYR A 28 12.51 6.43 1.45
N ASP A 29 13.52 6.66 2.28
CA ASP A 29 14.79 7.24 1.86
C ASP A 29 15.78 6.13 1.56
N LEU A 30 16.22 6.04 0.30
CA LEU A 30 17.19 5.03 -0.13
C LEU A 30 18.62 5.35 0.30
N LYS A 31 18.92 6.60 0.58
CA LYS A 31 20.31 7.03 0.80
C LYS A 31 21.05 6.25 1.88
N PRO A 32 20.45 5.92 3.02
CA PRO A 32 21.14 5.10 4.02
C PRO A 32 21.58 3.73 3.51
N LEU A 33 20.85 3.16 2.54
CA LEU A 33 21.18 1.84 2.00
C LEU A 33 22.43 1.84 1.14
N PHE A 34 22.77 2.98 0.53
CA PHE A 34 23.97 3.07 -0.31
C PHE A 34 25.25 2.81 0.50
N ASN A 35 25.25 3.18 1.77
CA ASN A 35 26.40 2.96 2.65
C ASN A 35 26.36 1.61 3.35
N LYS A 36 25.17 1.04 3.50
CA LYS A 36 24.95 -0.18 4.27
C LYS A 36 25.07 -1.43 3.41
N TYR A 37 24.55 -1.38 2.18
CA TYR A 37 24.46 -2.54 1.31
C TYR A 37 24.99 -2.19 -0.08
N PRO A 38 26.16 -2.75 -0.48
CA PRO A 38 26.73 -2.43 -1.79
C PRO A 38 25.83 -2.75 -2.98
N MET A 39 24.85 -3.65 -2.80
CA MET A 39 23.91 -4.01 -3.88
C MET A 39 23.09 -2.83 -4.38
N PHE A 40 22.93 -1.77 -3.58
CA PHE A 40 22.16 -0.59 -3.97
C PHE A 40 23.00 0.47 -4.71
N LEU A 41 24.32 0.35 -4.71
CA LEU A 41 25.20 1.34 -5.36
C LEU A 41 24.90 1.57 -6.84
N PRO A 42 24.50 0.55 -7.63
CA PRO A 42 24.16 0.80 -9.04
C PRO A 42 23.04 1.81 -9.25
N LEU A 43 22.19 2.04 -8.26
CA LEU A 43 21.11 3.05 -8.36
C LEU A 43 21.66 4.47 -8.26
N GLN A 44 22.78 4.63 -7.57
CA GLN A 44 23.38 5.93 -7.35
C GLN A 44 24.05 6.39 -8.65
N GLY A 45 23.60 7.53 -9.16
CA GLY A 45 24.15 8.07 -10.40
C GLY A 45 23.61 7.44 -11.68
N ASN A 46 22.74 6.43 -11.58
CA ASN A 46 22.08 5.85 -12.75
C ASN A 46 20.59 6.17 -12.70
N HIS A 47 20.25 7.31 -13.28
CA HIS A 47 18.91 7.87 -13.28
C HIS A 47 17.88 6.92 -13.91
N GLU A 48 18.23 6.35 -15.07
CA GLU A 48 17.34 5.44 -15.79
C GLU A 48 17.01 4.21 -14.96
N LEU A 49 18.01 3.60 -14.35
CA LEU A 49 17.80 2.42 -13.51
C LEU A 49 16.95 2.77 -12.28
N TYR A 50 17.29 3.85 -11.59
CA TYR A 50 16.54 4.26 -10.39
C TYR A 50 15.05 4.44 -10.69
N TYR A 51 14.71 5.11 -11.78
CA TYR A 51 13.31 5.38 -12.12
C TYR A 51 12.57 4.18 -12.71
N SER A 52 13.25 3.06 -12.94
CA SER A 52 12.64 1.85 -13.46
C SER A 52 11.99 0.96 -12.38
N VAL A 53 12.00 1.38 -11.13
CA VAL A 53 11.46 0.59 -10.02
C VAL A 53 10.00 0.21 -10.25
N GLU A 54 9.67 -1.03 -9.87
CA GLU A 54 8.32 -1.57 -10.00
C GLU A 54 7.91 -2.28 -8.71
N VAL A 55 6.60 -2.44 -8.52
CA VAL A 55 6.09 -3.28 -7.44
C VAL A 55 6.35 -4.74 -7.81
N ASP A 56 6.95 -5.48 -6.89
CA ASP A 56 7.23 -6.90 -7.10
C ASP A 56 5.94 -7.73 -7.07
N VAL A 57 6.00 -8.92 -7.64
CA VAL A 57 4.85 -9.82 -7.75
C VAL A 57 4.19 -10.03 -6.38
N GLY A 58 2.89 -9.88 -6.34
CA GLY A 58 2.11 -10.04 -5.11
C GLY A 58 2.17 -8.89 -4.13
N GLY A 59 2.95 -7.84 -4.42
CA GLY A 59 3.08 -6.70 -3.53
C GLY A 59 4.02 -6.91 -2.36
N TYR A 60 4.86 -7.94 -2.41
CA TYR A 60 5.75 -8.26 -1.28
C TYR A 60 6.99 -7.38 -1.20
N GLY A 61 7.15 -6.47 -2.13
CA GLY A 61 8.24 -5.52 -2.12
C GLY A 61 8.25 -4.68 -3.38
N ILE A 62 9.38 -4.04 -3.61
CA ILE A 62 9.68 -3.29 -4.84
C ILE A 62 10.97 -3.83 -5.43
N ILE A 63 11.10 -3.76 -6.75
CA ILE A 63 12.22 -4.37 -7.45
C ILE A 63 12.71 -3.47 -8.59
N TRP A 64 14.03 -3.40 -8.75
CA TRP A 64 14.67 -2.76 -9.90
C TRP A 64 15.15 -3.82 -10.89
N ASN A 65 15.74 -4.88 -10.37
CA ASN A 65 16.18 -6.05 -11.14
C ASN A 65 16.38 -7.23 -10.17
N ASP A 66 16.87 -8.36 -10.65
CA ASP A 66 17.02 -9.57 -9.84
C ASP A 66 17.96 -9.42 -8.65
N ASP A 67 18.85 -8.42 -8.68
CA ASP A 67 19.83 -8.19 -7.62
C ASP A 67 19.46 -7.06 -6.66
N ILE A 68 18.52 -6.21 -7.04
CA ILE A 68 18.19 -5.01 -6.26
C ILE A 68 16.69 -4.97 -5.98
N ASP A 69 16.32 -5.28 -4.73
CA ASP A 69 14.94 -5.27 -4.28
C ASP A 69 14.86 -4.85 -2.81
N ILE A 70 13.68 -4.45 -2.37
CA ILE A 70 13.41 -4.10 -0.98
C ILE A 70 12.08 -4.74 -0.60
N SER A 71 12.05 -5.40 0.57
CA SER A 71 10.83 -6.05 1.05
C SER A 71 9.77 -5.03 1.48
N CYS A 72 8.52 -5.44 1.42
CA CYS A 72 7.41 -4.60 1.89
C CYS A 72 7.53 -4.26 3.37
N ASP A 73 8.05 -5.18 4.19
CA ASP A 73 8.22 -4.93 5.62
C ASP A 73 9.27 -3.85 5.88
N GLU A 74 10.39 -3.89 5.16
CA GLU A 74 11.41 -2.85 5.30
C GLU A 74 10.83 -1.48 4.95
N LEU A 75 10.08 -1.39 3.86
CA LEU A 75 9.45 -0.14 3.41
C LEU A 75 8.42 0.36 4.41
N PHE A 76 7.62 -0.54 4.98
CA PHE A 76 6.55 -0.17 5.88
C PHE A 76 7.07 0.29 7.23
N TYR A 77 8.00 -0.47 7.84
CA TYR A 77 8.45 -0.18 9.20
C TYR A 77 9.52 0.90 9.27
N ASN A 78 10.27 1.13 8.20
CA ASN A 78 11.32 2.14 8.17
C ASN A 78 10.99 3.35 7.29
N GLY A 79 9.85 3.34 6.61
CA GLY A 79 9.36 4.51 5.89
C GLY A 79 8.66 5.47 6.83
N GLU A 80 8.66 6.75 6.46
CA GLU A 80 7.96 7.80 7.19
C GLU A 80 6.56 8.00 6.62
N ARG A 81 5.53 7.95 7.48
CA ARG A 81 4.16 8.12 7.04
C ARG A 81 3.91 9.51 6.47
N ILE A 82 3.27 9.57 5.32
CA ILE A 82 2.83 10.80 4.68
C ILE A 82 1.31 10.82 4.68
N GLU A 83 0.73 11.94 5.10
CA GLU A 83 -0.70 12.14 4.98
C GLU A 83 -1.03 12.69 3.60
N THR A 84 -1.99 12.07 2.93
CA THR A 84 -2.47 12.50 1.62
C THR A 84 -4.00 12.50 1.62
N PRO A 85 -4.64 13.21 0.65
CA PRO A 85 -6.11 13.15 0.53
C PRO A 85 -6.65 11.74 0.26
N PHE A 86 -5.81 10.82 -0.21
CA PHE A 86 -6.21 9.45 -0.51
C PHE A 86 -5.87 8.48 0.62
N ASP A 87 -5.37 9.01 1.72
CA ASP A 87 -4.96 8.20 2.87
C ASP A 87 -6.17 7.46 3.44
N GLY A 88 -6.01 6.15 3.63
CA GLY A 88 -7.08 5.32 4.17
C GLY A 88 -8.21 5.00 3.19
N LEU A 89 -8.09 5.38 1.92
CA LEU A 89 -9.09 5.06 0.90
C LEU A 89 -8.65 3.85 0.09
N ILE A 90 -9.51 2.84 0.02
CA ILE A 90 -9.22 1.60 -0.68
C ILE A 90 -10.41 1.18 -1.55
N ALA A 91 -10.13 0.51 -2.67
CA ALA A 91 -11.19 -0.04 -3.50
C ALA A 91 -11.92 -1.15 -2.74
N LEU A 92 -13.22 -1.29 -3.00
CA LEU A 92 -14.02 -2.33 -2.35
C LEU A 92 -13.41 -3.72 -2.55
N SER A 93 -12.97 -4.02 -3.76
CA SER A 93 -12.33 -5.30 -4.08
C SER A 93 -11.06 -5.54 -3.26
N ASP A 94 -10.26 -4.50 -3.05
CA ASP A 94 -9.06 -4.60 -2.22
C ASP A 94 -9.42 -4.85 -0.76
N ALA A 95 -10.48 -4.19 -0.27
CA ALA A 95 -10.95 -4.41 1.10
C ALA A 95 -11.38 -5.85 1.33
N THR A 96 -12.03 -6.48 0.36
CA THR A 96 -12.42 -7.89 0.49
C THR A 96 -11.20 -8.79 0.64
N LEU A 97 -10.14 -8.52 -0.12
CA LEU A 97 -8.92 -9.31 -0.03
C LEU A 97 -8.20 -9.10 1.30
N ILE A 98 -8.08 -7.86 1.73
CA ILE A 98 -7.36 -7.51 2.97
C ILE A 98 -8.06 -8.07 4.20
N TRP A 99 -9.39 -7.99 4.26
CA TRP A 99 -10.16 -8.44 5.42
C TRP A 99 -10.70 -9.87 5.29
N GLY A 100 -10.46 -10.52 4.17
CA GLY A 100 -10.91 -11.91 3.96
C GLY A 100 -12.43 -12.02 3.92
N LEU A 101 -13.10 -11.05 3.32
CA LEU A 101 -14.56 -11.02 3.22
C LEU A 101 -15.01 -11.20 1.78
N ASN A 102 -16.28 -11.56 1.61
CA ASN A 102 -16.90 -11.60 0.29
C ASN A 102 -17.37 -10.20 -0.11
N GLU A 103 -17.31 -9.91 -1.39
CA GLU A 103 -17.79 -8.63 -1.90
C GLU A 103 -19.28 -8.43 -1.60
N SER A 104 -20.07 -9.52 -1.65
CA SER A 104 -21.50 -9.47 -1.31
C SER A 104 -21.73 -9.02 0.14
N THR A 105 -20.84 -9.39 1.06
CA THR A 105 -20.94 -8.95 2.46
C THR A 105 -20.87 -7.43 2.56
N LEU A 106 -19.90 -6.82 1.86
CA LEU A 106 -19.73 -5.37 1.88
C LEU A 106 -20.86 -4.66 1.13
N ARG A 107 -21.31 -5.21 0.01
CA ARG A 107 -22.44 -4.63 -0.74
C ARG A 107 -23.72 -4.65 0.07
N LYS A 108 -23.97 -5.70 0.83
CA LYS A 108 -25.13 -5.77 1.73
C LYS A 108 -24.99 -4.77 2.87
N ALA A 109 -23.80 -4.60 3.43
CA ALA A 109 -23.55 -3.62 4.47
C ALA A 109 -23.86 -2.20 3.99
N ILE A 110 -23.53 -1.90 2.74
CA ILE A 110 -23.84 -0.61 2.12
C ILE A 110 -25.37 -0.47 1.96
N ALA A 111 -26.03 -1.51 1.43
CA ALA A 111 -27.48 -1.50 1.18
C ALA A 111 -28.28 -1.32 2.46
N TYR A 112 -27.84 -1.92 3.56
CA TYR A 112 -28.56 -1.86 4.84
C TYR A 112 -28.12 -0.71 5.75
N GLY A 113 -27.17 0.12 5.30
CA GLY A 113 -26.75 1.30 6.04
C GLY A 113 -25.73 1.08 7.15
N LYS A 114 -25.16 -0.12 7.24
CA LYS A 114 -24.06 -0.37 8.17
C LYS A 114 -22.82 0.41 7.74
N LEU A 115 -22.57 0.45 6.43
CA LEU A 115 -21.57 1.30 5.81
C LEU A 115 -22.30 2.45 5.12
N VAL A 116 -22.07 3.66 5.60
CA VAL A 116 -22.86 4.84 5.18
C VAL A 116 -22.22 5.50 3.96
N VAL A 117 -23.02 5.64 2.91
CA VAL A 117 -22.56 6.31 1.68
C VAL A 117 -22.29 7.79 1.99
N GLY A 118 -21.13 8.27 1.54
CA GLY A 118 -20.69 9.63 1.78
C GLY A 118 -19.85 9.81 3.04
N ARG A 119 -19.88 8.82 3.95
CA ARG A 119 -19.05 8.82 5.15
C ARG A 119 -18.04 7.67 5.14
N ASP A 120 -18.54 6.45 4.92
CA ASP A 120 -17.73 5.23 4.97
C ASP A 120 -17.36 4.73 3.60
N VAL A 121 -18.23 4.92 2.63
CA VAL A 121 -18.08 4.48 1.25
C VAL A 121 -18.53 5.58 0.32
N CYS A 122 -17.94 5.61 -0.86
CA CYS A 122 -18.33 6.53 -1.92
C CYS A 122 -18.07 5.87 -3.27
N LYS A 123 -18.93 6.18 -4.25
CA LYS A 123 -18.80 5.60 -5.58
C LYS A 123 -18.12 6.60 -6.51
N PHE A 124 -17.03 6.18 -7.13
CA PHE A 124 -16.31 6.95 -8.13
C PHE A 124 -16.49 6.26 -9.47
N GLY A 125 -17.34 6.81 -10.33
CA GLY A 125 -17.74 6.12 -11.54
C GLY A 125 -18.48 4.83 -11.19
N LYS A 126 -17.97 3.70 -11.64
CA LYS A 126 -18.54 2.38 -11.32
C LYS A 126 -17.86 1.71 -10.13
N GLN A 127 -16.87 2.35 -9.54
CA GLN A 127 -16.03 1.78 -8.50
C GLN A 127 -16.46 2.26 -7.12
N TRP A 128 -16.69 1.33 -6.21
CA TRP A 128 -16.86 1.67 -4.80
C TRP A 128 -15.50 1.84 -4.15
N VAL A 129 -15.37 2.89 -3.35
CA VAL A 129 -14.20 3.17 -2.52
C VAL A 129 -14.66 3.21 -1.08
N ILE A 130 -13.93 2.55 -0.19
CA ILE A 130 -14.26 2.44 1.22
C ILE A 130 -13.08 2.92 2.08
N SER A 131 -13.38 3.52 3.23
CA SER A 131 -12.32 3.94 4.14
C SER A 131 -11.84 2.76 4.98
N SER A 132 -10.52 2.68 5.18
CA SER A 132 -9.95 1.66 6.05
C SER A 132 -10.43 1.82 7.49
N GLU A 133 -10.68 3.06 7.91
CA GLU A 133 -11.24 3.36 9.23
C GLU A 133 -12.60 2.69 9.43
N ALA A 134 -13.47 2.79 8.42
CA ALA A 134 -14.77 2.14 8.47
C ALA A 134 -14.65 0.62 8.53
N MET A 135 -13.71 0.05 7.78
CA MET A 135 -13.45 -1.39 7.81
C MET A 135 -12.99 -1.85 9.19
N ILE A 136 -12.08 -1.10 9.79
CA ILE A 136 -11.58 -1.42 11.14
C ILE A 136 -12.71 -1.32 12.16
N ARG A 137 -13.51 -0.27 12.08
CA ARG A 137 -14.63 -0.05 13.00
C ARG A 137 -15.64 -1.20 12.95
N GLU A 138 -15.99 -1.66 11.74
CA GLU A 138 -17.04 -2.66 11.56
C GLU A 138 -16.53 -4.11 11.57
N TYR A 139 -15.30 -4.34 11.14
CA TYR A 139 -14.78 -5.70 10.95
C TYR A 139 -13.49 -5.98 11.71
N GLY A 140 -12.96 -5.02 12.46
CA GLY A 140 -11.73 -5.17 13.22
C GLY A 140 -10.48 -5.01 12.38
N GLU A 141 -9.33 -5.18 13.00
CA GLU A 141 -8.04 -5.04 12.31
C GLU A 141 -7.84 -6.15 11.28
N ALA A 142 -7.34 -5.77 10.10
CA ALA A 142 -7.10 -6.71 9.02
C ALA A 142 -6.11 -7.80 9.41
N SER A 143 -5.06 -7.45 10.14
CA SER A 143 -4.03 -8.40 10.55
C SER A 143 -4.58 -9.55 11.38
N LYS A 144 -5.61 -9.29 12.20
CA LYS A 144 -6.27 -10.33 13.02
C LYS A 144 -7.03 -11.30 12.14
N LYS A 145 -7.63 -10.82 11.05
CA LYS A 145 -8.39 -11.64 10.11
C LYS A 145 -7.48 -12.54 9.29
N GLN A 146 -6.29 -12.05 8.94
CA GLN A 146 -5.37 -12.76 8.07
C GLN A 146 -4.38 -13.64 8.81
N SER A 147 -4.27 -13.51 10.10
CA SER A 147 -3.32 -14.28 10.92
C SER A 147 -3.76 -15.69 11.26
N ARG A 148 -4.84 -16.16 10.68
CA ARG A 148 -5.36 -17.51 10.91
C ARG A 148 -4.71 -18.54 10.02
#